data_7640d71efe961e2abb7e7814edf0d17d
#
_entry.id   7640d71efe961e2abb7e7814edf0d17d
#
_cell.length_a   1.000
_cell.length_b   1.000
_cell.length_c   1.000
_cell.angle_alpha   90.00
_cell.angle_beta   90.00
_cell.angle_gamma   90.00
#
_symmetry.space_group_name_H-M   'P 1'
#
loop_
_entity.id
_entity.type
_entity.pdbx_description
1 polymer ?
#
loop_
_entity_poly.entity_id
_entity_poly.type
_entity_poly.pdbx_seq_one_letter_code
_entity_poly.pdbx_strand_id
1 'polypeptide(L)'
;MISVSACLIEHTFLSILVLYVTLECALTIMQTHAAERACVFVPRGFESKLSLAAVRKAADYTGELAQANLLLTVMGAAFALFMTYGNGLNLLTIFTETLLGPSILSQWVLLSAIVLLMMLLELPFGWWARFRVKERYGYMREPRIHWLKRTLAEALWGWALFMPFTAFFLVLFEYVGQRWWLVAWGLWCIYLIWRWLFARVEGIFWARRSHPFSQPETVEKVRDLLVTHGLVMTDMIVMTRPASWDHSNVVLAGWGRQRRVVVFAHVARLLAEDELLAIVAHEIGHIRHRHAFVRLFIHATLSFACCALAGWGATQDLFFEGFNYSPMLTSHHSGTHAGYVLALALVTFPVLLYPVSPLVNFFSRLLQYDADRYAARAVGRHAMMRALVRLHRDYSTSLTPSRLYSLFHYRRPHAGMRVASLLNYKGLTPDDVQSTHTVTTSP
;
A
#
# COMPACT_ATOMS: atom_id res chain seq x y z
N MET A 1 26.27 -9.84 32.16
CA MET A 1 26.64 -8.43 31.95
C MET A 1 26.28 -8.09 30.50
N ILE A 2 25.25 -7.31 30.26
CA ILE A 2 24.92 -6.86 28.89
C ILE A 2 26.07 -5.98 28.43
N SER A 3 26.62 -6.25 27.24
CA SER A 3 27.69 -5.42 26.69
C SER A 3 27.15 -4.00 26.41
N VAL A 4 28.01 -2.96 26.48
CA VAL A 4 27.62 -1.57 26.20
C VAL A 4 26.96 -1.46 24.82
N SER A 5 27.39 -2.27 23.86
CA SER A 5 26.84 -2.30 22.49
C SER A 5 25.45 -2.96 22.39
N ALA A 6 25.17 -4.00 23.16
CA ALA A 6 23.83 -4.60 23.23
C ALA A 6 22.83 -3.64 23.88
N CYS A 7 23.26 -2.95 24.92
CA CYS A 7 22.48 -1.87 25.58
C CYS A 7 22.14 -0.72 24.60
N LEU A 8 23.07 -0.38 23.68
CA LEU A 8 22.81 0.63 22.65
C LEU A 8 21.74 0.18 21.66
N ILE A 9 21.74 -1.08 21.21
CA ILE A 9 20.73 -1.63 20.30
C ILE A 9 19.34 -1.62 20.98
N GLU A 10 19.28 -2.08 22.24
CA GLU A 10 18.08 -2.06 23.05
C GLU A 10 17.49 -0.64 23.16
N HIS A 11 18.29 0.33 23.60
CA HIS A 11 17.84 1.72 23.77
C HIS A 11 17.42 2.35 22.43
N THR A 12 18.13 2.01 21.34
CA THR A 12 17.79 2.50 20.00
C THR A 12 16.43 1.96 19.57
N PHE A 13 16.18 0.67 19.70
CA PHE A 13 14.89 0.07 19.34
C PHE A 13 13.76 0.62 20.20
N LEU A 14 13.93 0.66 21.53
CA LEU A 14 12.94 1.20 22.44
C LEU A 14 12.63 2.67 22.14
N SER A 15 13.64 3.47 21.81
CA SER A 15 13.46 4.88 21.41
C SER A 15 12.66 4.98 20.11
N ILE A 16 12.94 4.14 19.11
CA ILE A 16 12.18 4.08 17.86
C ILE A 16 10.74 3.63 18.12
N LEU A 17 10.53 2.65 18.98
CA LEU A 17 9.20 2.15 19.35
C LEU A 17 8.36 3.23 20.05
N VAL A 18 8.94 3.95 21.02
CA VAL A 18 8.28 5.07 21.70
C VAL A 18 7.98 6.19 20.69
N LEU A 19 8.95 6.55 19.85
CA LEU A 19 8.74 7.54 18.78
C LEU A 19 7.62 7.11 17.82
N TYR A 20 7.58 5.84 17.43
CA TYR A 20 6.54 5.28 16.56
C TYR A 20 5.15 5.48 17.17
N VAL A 21 4.93 5.04 18.40
CA VAL A 21 3.63 5.18 19.08
C VAL A 21 3.25 6.64 19.30
N THR A 22 4.19 7.46 19.77
CA THR A 22 3.96 8.89 20.03
C THR A 22 3.60 9.63 18.73
N LEU A 23 4.33 9.35 17.66
CA LEU A 23 4.07 9.95 16.36
C LEU A 23 2.70 9.52 15.80
N GLU A 24 2.32 8.25 15.93
CA GLU A 24 0.99 7.77 15.53
C GLU A 24 -0.14 8.42 16.33
N CYS A 25 0.04 8.60 17.63
CA CYS A 25 -0.88 9.36 18.46
C CYS A 25 -1.04 10.80 17.94
N ALA A 26 0.08 11.49 17.73
CA ALA A 26 0.07 12.86 17.22
C ALA A 26 -0.58 12.97 15.83
N LEU A 27 -0.24 12.06 14.91
CA LEU A 27 -0.81 12.02 13.58
C LEU A 27 -2.32 11.75 13.60
N THR A 28 -2.79 10.84 14.47
CA THR A 28 -4.22 10.56 14.65
C THR A 28 -4.96 11.77 15.21
N ILE A 29 -4.41 12.47 16.20
CA ILE A 29 -4.98 13.72 16.74
C ILE A 29 -5.07 14.77 15.62
N MET A 30 -4.01 14.94 14.84
CA MET A 30 -4.01 15.88 13.71
C MET A 30 -5.04 15.50 12.63
N GLN A 31 -5.29 14.21 12.42
CA GLN A 31 -6.30 13.73 11.47
C GLN A 31 -7.71 13.97 11.99
N THR A 32 -8.00 13.75 13.26
CA THR A 32 -9.30 14.05 13.87
C THR A 32 -9.60 15.54 13.83
N HIS A 33 -8.66 16.38 14.17
CA HIS A 33 -8.83 17.84 14.02
C HIS A 33 -8.97 18.30 12.56
N ALA A 34 -8.31 17.64 11.60
CA ALA A 34 -8.51 17.92 10.19
C ALA A 34 -9.93 17.52 9.73
N ALA A 35 -10.46 16.42 10.25
CA ALA A 35 -11.83 15.99 10.01
C ALA A 35 -12.86 16.99 10.56
N GLU A 36 -12.69 17.46 11.80
CA GLU A 36 -13.53 18.47 12.41
C GLU A 36 -13.57 19.78 11.60
N ARG A 37 -12.41 20.27 11.13
CA ARG A 37 -12.33 21.45 10.25
C ARG A 37 -13.01 21.22 8.91
N ALA A 38 -12.91 20.04 8.33
CA ALA A 38 -13.55 19.69 7.06
C ALA A 38 -15.10 19.70 7.16
N CYS A 39 -15.65 19.60 8.35
CA CYS A 39 -17.10 19.68 8.59
C CYS A 39 -17.71 21.08 8.40
N VAL A 40 -16.87 22.12 8.22
CA VAL A 40 -17.36 23.52 8.16
C VAL A 40 -17.60 24.00 6.73
N PHE A 41 -16.83 23.54 5.75
CA PHE A 41 -16.93 23.99 4.36
C PHE A 41 -16.60 22.88 3.35
N VAL A 42 -17.16 23.02 2.15
CA VAL A 42 -16.83 22.15 1.02
C VAL A 42 -15.59 22.73 0.32
N PRO A 43 -14.55 21.96 0.04
CA PRO A 43 -13.35 22.45 -0.63
C PRO A 43 -13.64 22.98 -2.05
N ARG A 44 -12.90 24.01 -2.48
CA ARG A 44 -13.02 24.59 -3.82
C ARG A 44 -12.92 23.52 -4.92
N GLY A 45 -13.81 23.60 -5.90
CA GLY A 45 -13.94 22.62 -6.98
C GLY A 45 -14.87 21.45 -6.70
N PHE A 46 -15.39 21.30 -5.45
CA PHE A 46 -16.34 20.26 -5.06
C PHE A 46 -17.73 20.84 -4.68
N GLU A 47 -17.87 22.16 -4.59
CA GLU A 47 -19.02 22.88 -4.07
C GLU A 47 -20.34 22.54 -4.82
N SER A 48 -20.26 22.40 -6.15
CA SER A 48 -21.44 22.10 -6.99
C SER A 48 -21.83 20.61 -7.00
N LYS A 49 -21.02 19.72 -6.41
CA LYS A 49 -21.19 18.27 -6.58
C LYS A 49 -21.30 17.48 -5.28
N LEU A 50 -20.89 18.05 -4.15
CA LEU A 50 -20.95 17.40 -2.85
C LEU A 50 -21.70 18.27 -1.85
N SER A 51 -22.64 17.67 -1.15
CA SER A 51 -23.31 18.33 -0.03
C SER A 51 -22.40 18.37 1.19
N LEU A 52 -22.54 19.41 2.00
CA LEU A 52 -21.79 19.53 3.27
C LEU A 52 -22.02 18.30 4.17
N ALA A 53 -23.23 17.72 4.14
CA ALA A 53 -23.54 16.48 4.88
C ALA A 53 -22.70 15.28 4.42
N ALA A 54 -22.47 15.14 3.11
CA ALA A 54 -21.60 14.07 2.56
C ALA A 54 -20.14 14.28 2.96
N VAL A 55 -19.65 15.52 2.94
CA VAL A 55 -18.28 15.86 3.38
C VAL A 55 -18.10 15.57 4.86
N ARG A 56 -19.06 15.95 5.71
CA ARG A 56 -19.07 15.63 7.15
C ARG A 56 -19.03 14.14 7.39
N LYS A 57 -19.92 13.39 6.75
CA LYS A 57 -19.95 11.92 6.87
C LYS A 57 -18.62 11.26 6.51
N ALA A 58 -17.97 11.70 5.42
CA ALA A 58 -16.68 11.19 5.00
C ALA A 58 -15.54 11.59 5.97
N ALA A 59 -15.60 12.78 6.53
CA ALA A 59 -14.64 13.27 7.51
C ALA A 59 -14.74 12.48 8.84
N ASP A 60 -15.94 12.33 9.37
CA ASP A 60 -16.21 11.56 10.60
C ASP A 60 -15.78 10.10 10.44
N TYR A 61 -16.13 9.47 9.32
CA TYR A 61 -15.70 8.10 8.99
C TYR A 61 -14.17 7.98 8.96
N THR A 62 -13.49 8.94 8.33
CA THR A 62 -12.02 8.92 8.23
C THR A 62 -11.37 9.12 9.60
N GLY A 63 -11.95 9.96 10.46
CA GLY A 63 -11.50 10.17 11.83
C GLY A 63 -11.65 8.90 12.69
N GLU A 64 -12.82 8.26 12.67
CA GLU A 64 -13.05 7.00 13.41
C GLU A 64 -12.13 5.87 12.91
N LEU A 65 -11.88 5.79 11.60
CA LEU A 65 -10.98 4.80 11.04
C LEU A 65 -9.52 5.05 11.47
N ALA A 66 -9.10 6.31 11.58
CA ALA A 66 -7.77 6.66 12.09
C ALA A 66 -7.59 6.24 13.55
N GLN A 67 -8.61 6.40 14.40
CA GLN A 67 -8.59 5.91 15.79
C GLN A 67 -8.52 4.39 15.86
N ALA A 68 -9.25 3.67 14.99
CA ALA A 68 -9.15 2.22 14.89
C ALA A 68 -7.74 1.75 14.51
N ASN A 69 -7.12 2.42 13.56
CA ASN A 69 -5.75 2.13 13.15
C ASN A 69 -4.73 2.43 14.26
N LEU A 70 -4.93 3.51 15.04
CA LEU A 70 -4.07 3.80 16.19
C LEU A 70 -4.11 2.67 17.22
N LEU A 71 -5.28 2.12 17.51
CA LEU A 71 -5.40 1.01 18.46
C LEU A 71 -4.64 -0.23 17.96
N LEU A 72 -4.75 -0.54 16.67
CA LEU A 72 -3.98 -1.63 16.04
C LEU A 72 -2.47 -1.36 16.14
N THR A 73 -2.03 -0.12 15.93
CA THR A 73 -0.63 0.30 16.07
C THR A 73 -0.11 0.08 17.49
N VAL A 74 -0.87 0.50 18.50
CA VAL A 74 -0.50 0.34 19.91
C VAL A 74 -0.41 -1.16 20.27
N MET A 75 -1.36 -1.97 19.80
CA MET A 75 -1.33 -3.40 20.03
C MET A 75 -0.17 -4.08 19.30
N GLY A 76 0.15 -3.66 18.08
CA GLY A 76 1.33 -4.13 17.35
C GLY A 76 2.64 -3.78 18.05
N ALA A 77 2.75 -2.56 18.60
CA ALA A 77 3.89 -2.13 19.41
C ALA A 77 4.02 -2.95 20.72
N ALA A 78 2.90 -3.19 21.40
CA ALA A 78 2.86 -4.04 22.60
C ALA A 78 3.25 -5.49 22.27
N PHE A 79 2.79 -6.01 21.13
CA PHE A 79 3.19 -7.33 20.64
C PHE A 79 4.69 -7.41 20.36
N ALA A 80 5.26 -6.40 19.68
CA ALA A 80 6.69 -6.35 19.41
C ALA A 80 7.50 -6.29 20.72
N LEU A 81 7.05 -5.49 21.70
CA LEU A 81 7.68 -5.39 23.02
C LEU A 81 7.60 -6.72 23.78
N PHE A 82 6.44 -7.38 23.77
CA PHE A 82 6.26 -8.69 24.40
C PHE A 82 7.13 -9.76 23.74
N MET A 83 7.17 -9.81 22.41
CA MET A 83 7.96 -10.78 21.68
C MET A 83 9.47 -10.62 21.89
N THR A 84 9.97 -9.39 22.04
CA THR A 84 11.38 -9.11 22.33
C THR A 84 11.65 -9.15 23.83
N TYR A 85 11.39 -8.08 24.56
CA TYR A 85 11.76 -7.93 25.98
C TYR A 85 10.85 -8.68 26.94
N GLY A 86 9.63 -9.06 26.52
CA GLY A 86 8.74 -9.95 27.26
C GLY A 86 9.04 -11.44 27.10
N ASN A 87 10.18 -11.80 26.50
CA ASN A 87 10.61 -13.18 26.27
C ASN A 87 9.70 -14.01 25.32
N GLY A 88 8.77 -13.41 24.60
CA GLY A 88 7.84 -14.14 23.72
C GLY A 88 8.55 -14.96 22.64
N LEU A 89 9.56 -14.39 21.97
CA LEU A 89 10.38 -15.11 20.98
C LEU A 89 11.16 -16.26 21.62
N ASN A 90 11.78 -16.05 22.78
CA ASN A 90 12.52 -17.10 23.48
C ASN A 90 11.60 -18.26 23.86
N LEU A 91 10.41 -17.97 24.41
CA LEU A 91 9.43 -18.99 24.78
C LEU A 91 8.98 -19.81 23.55
N LEU A 92 8.67 -19.16 22.45
CA LEU A 92 8.30 -19.86 21.22
C LEU A 92 9.45 -20.69 20.65
N THR A 93 10.66 -20.16 20.69
CA THR A 93 11.87 -20.88 20.23
C THR A 93 12.10 -22.11 21.08
N ILE A 94 12.13 -21.98 22.40
CA ILE A 94 12.28 -23.11 23.33
C ILE A 94 11.17 -24.16 23.11
N PHE A 95 9.93 -23.72 22.93
CA PHE A 95 8.80 -24.62 22.68
C PHE A 95 9.00 -25.42 21.39
N THR A 96 9.36 -24.74 20.27
CA THR A 96 9.53 -25.40 18.97
C THR A 96 10.76 -26.31 18.95
N GLU A 97 11.87 -25.92 19.60
CA GLU A 97 13.08 -26.72 19.70
C GLU A 97 12.93 -27.92 20.65
N THR A 98 12.14 -27.77 21.72
CA THR A 98 11.83 -28.91 22.63
C THR A 98 11.01 -29.98 21.92
N LEU A 99 10.09 -29.58 21.02
CA LEU A 99 9.23 -30.52 20.28
C LEU A 99 9.95 -31.18 19.08
N LEU A 100 10.80 -30.42 18.36
CA LEU A 100 11.31 -30.83 17.05
C LEU A 100 12.84 -30.93 16.99
N GLY A 101 13.52 -30.61 18.08
CA GLY A 101 14.97 -30.43 18.13
C GLY A 101 15.40 -29.13 17.45
N PRO A 102 16.67 -28.70 17.61
CA PRO A 102 17.26 -27.57 16.92
C PRO A 102 17.46 -27.93 15.44
N SER A 103 16.50 -27.57 14.60
CA SER A 103 16.45 -27.98 13.19
C SER A 103 15.84 -26.88 12.31
N ILE A 104 15.96 -26.99 10.99
CA ILE A 104 15.23 -26.15 10.03
C ILE A 104 13.73 -26.26 10.27
N LEU A 105 13.23 -27.43 10.64
CA LEU A 105 11.82 -27.64 10.91
C LEU A 105 11.33 -26.81 12.10
N SER A 106 12.10 -26.74 13.21
CA SER A 106 11.76 -25.91 14.36
C SER A 106 11.75 -24.41 14.00
N GLN A 107 12.71 -23.93 13.21
CA GLN A 107 12.74 -22.56 12.69
C GLN A 107 11.53 -22.26 11.78
N TRP A 108 11.15 -23.22 10.94
CA TRP A 108 10.00 -23.08 10.06
C TRP A 108 8.68 -23.03 10.87
N VAL A 109 8.53 -23.86 11.88
CA VAL A 109 7.37 -23.85 12.78
C VAL A 109 7.32 -22.57 13.60
N LEU A 110 8.47 -22.06 14.08
CA LEU A 110 8.59 -20.78 14.76
C LEU A 110 8.07 -19.62 13.88
N LEU A 111 8.54 -19.51 12.64
CA LEU A 111 8.08 -18.49 11.69
C LEU A 111 6.57 -18.62 11.42
N SER A 112 6.09 -19.85 11.26
CA SER A 112 4.67 -20.16 11.09
C SER A 112 3.83 -19.67 12.27
N ALA A 113 4.27 -19.96 13.49
CA ALA A 113 3.58 -19.55 14.72
C ALA A 113 3.51 -18.01 14.85
N ILE A 114 4.62 -17.31 14.56
CA ILE A 114 4.65 -15.83 14.62
C ILE A 114 3.66 -15.25 13.60
N VAL A 115 3.66 -15.72 12.35
CA VAL A 115 2.73 -15.23 11.31
C VAL A 115 1.28 -15.48 11.74
N LEU A 116 0.96 -16.66 12.26
CA LEU A 116 -0.39 -16.98 12.74
C LEU A 116 -0.80 -16.09 13.93
N LEU A 117 0.11 -15.83 14.87
CA LEU A 117 -0.15 -14.92 15.99
C LEU A 117 -0.41 -13.48 15.51
N MET A 118 0.36 -12.97 14.54
CA MET A 118 0.12 -11.66 13.95
C MET A 118 -1.24 -11.59 13.25
N MET A 119 -1.59 -12.61 12.47
CA MET A 119 -2.91 -12.70 11.82
C MET A 119 -4.05 -12.74 12.86
N LEU A 120 -3.88 -13.49 13.93
CA LEU A 120 -4.86 -13.59 15.01
C LEU A 120 -5.03 -12.24 15.73
N LEU A 121 -3.94 -11.51 15.92
CA LEU A 121 -3.95 -10.16 16.50
C LEU A 121 -4.74 -9.17 15.65
N GLU A 122 -4.65 -9.25 14.32
CA GLU A 122 -5.35 -8.34 13.40
C GLU A 122 -6.86 -8.61 13.28
N LEU A 123 -7.31 -9.84 13.49
CA LEU A 123 -8.72 -10.24 13.30
C LEU A 123 -9.73 -9.39 14.08
N PRO A 124 -9.59 -9.15 15.40
CA PRO A 124 -10.57 -8.38 16.17
C PRO A 124 -10.66 -6.92 15.70
N PHE A 125 -9.54 -6.34 15.27
CA PHE A 125 -9.49 -4.96 14.77
C PHE A 125 -10.11 -4.85 13.38
N GLY A 126 -9.83 -5.79 12.50
CA GLY A 126 -10.47 -5.90 11.19
C GLY A 126 -11.98 -6.06 11.30
N TRP A 127 -12.46 -6.88 12.26
CA TRP A 127 -13.86 -7.02 12.60
C TRP A 127 -14.45 -5.69 13.08
N TRP A 128 -13.82 -5.05 14.07
CA TRP A 128 -14.31 -3.80 14.65
C TRP A 128 -14.35 -2.66 13.62
N ALA A 129 -13.30 -2.45 12.84
CA ALA A 129 -13.25 -1.44 11.78
C ALA A 129 -14.36 -1.63 10.74
N ARG A 130 -14.71 -2.88 10.40
CA ARG A 130 -15.77 -3.18 9.43
C ARG A 130 -17.16 -3.09 10.01
N PHE A 131 -17.43 -3.77 11.12
CA PHE A 131 -18.77 -3.97 11.62
C PHE A 131 -19.21 -2.95 12.66
N ARG A 132 -18.31 -2.10 13.13
CA ARG A 132 -18.63 -0.93 13.96
C ARG A 132 -18.50 0.36 13.18
N VAL A 133 -17.35 0.57 12.55
CA VAL A 133 -17.10 1.84 11.84
C VAL A 133 -17.79 1.86 10.48
N LYS A 134 -17.46 0.94 9.54
CA LYS A 134 -18.04 0.97 8.18
C LYS A 134 -19.55 0.77 8.14
N GLU A 135 -20.10 -0.09 9.02
CA GLU A 135 -21.55 -0.34 9.09
C GLU A 135 -22.30 0.91 9.52
N ARG A 136 -21.81 1.66 10.53
CA ARG A 136 -22.41 2.91 11.01
C ARG A 136 -22.56 3.95 9.90
N TYR A 137 -21.59 4.02 9.01
CA TYR A 137 -21.61 4.97 7.88
C TYR A 137 -22.27 4.40 6.61
N GLY A 138 -22.85 3.20 6.67
CA GLY A 138 -23.54 2.59 5.52
C GLY A 138 -22.60 2.17 4.37
N TYR A 139 -21.31 2.00 4.65
CA TYR A 139 -20.32 1.53 3.67
C TYR A 139 -20.15 0.01 3.67
N MET A 140 -20.89 -0.68 4.53
CA MET A 140 -20.85 -2.13 4.63
C MET A 140 -21.94 -2.76 3.79
N ARG A 141 -21.59 -3.67 2.89
CA ARG A 141 -22.51 -4.42 2.01
C ARG A 141 -22.37 -5.93 2.13
N GLU A 142 -21.47 -6.42 3.00
CA GLU A 142 -21.15 -7.83 3.11
C GLU A 142 -21.65 -8.40 4.46
N PRO A 143 -22.34 -9.56 4.47
CA PRO A 143 -22.74 -10.25 5.69
C PRO A 143 -21.52 -10.65 6.56
N ARG A 144 -21.67 -10.57 7.88
CA ARG A 144 -20.60 -10.83 8.86
C ARG A 144 -19.93 -12.20 8.67
N ILE A 145 -20.74 -13.23 8.45
CA ILE A 145 -20.25 -14.60 8.27
C ILE A 145 -19.47 -14.78 6.96
N HIS A 146 -19.89 -14.09 5.88
CA HIS A 146 -19.16 -14.12 4.62
C HIS A 146 -17.79 -13.45 4.73
N TRP A 147 -17.72 -12.31 5.41
CA TRP A 147 -16.45 -11.64 5.68
C TRP A 147 -15.50 -12.53 6.49
N LEU A 148 -15.99 -13.14 7.59
CA LEU A 148 -15.18 -14.01 8.42
C LEU A 148 -14.64 -15.22 7.63
N LYS A 149 -15.51 -15.92 6.90
CA LYS A 149 -15.10 -17.05 6.06
C LYS A 149 -14.06 -16.65 5.02
N ARG A 150 -14.28 -15.50 4.35
CA ARG A 150 -13.35 -14.99 3.36
C ARG A 150 -12.01 -14.61 4.00
N THR A 151 -12.01 -13.86 5.11
CA THR A 151 -10.79 -13.43 5.80
C THR A 151 -9.99 -14.63 6.31
N LEU A 152 -10.65 -15.63 6.88
CA LEU A 152 -9.99 -16.86 7.28
C LEU A 152 -9.45 -17.65 6.07
N ALA A 153 -10.22 -17.75 4.99
CA ALA A 153 -9.74 -18.39 3.75
C ALA A 153 -8.54 -17.66 3.17
N GLU A 154 -8.59 -16.31 3.05
CA GLU A 154 -7.46 -15.49 2.60
C GLU A 154 -6.23 -15.66 3.50
N ALA A 155 -6.42 -15.70 4.82
CA ALA A 155 -5.38 -15.94 5.80
C ALA A 155 -4.75 -17.35 5.64
N LEU A 156 -5.57 -18.39 5.54
CA LEU A 156 -5.11 -19.76 5.35
C LEU A 156 -4.41 -19.95 4.00
N TRP A 157 -4.94 -19.38 2.92
CA TRP A 157 -4.30 -19.41 1.61
C TRP A 157 -2.96 -18.65 1.61
N GLY A 158 -2.93 -17.45 2.23
CA GLY A 158 -1.70 -16.69 2.41
C GLY A 158 -0.65 -17.47 3.18
N TRP A 159 -1.05 -18.08 4.29
CA TRP A 159 -0.19 -18.95 5.09
C TRP A 159 0.27 -20.18 4.31
N ALA A 160 -0.64 -20.91 3.64
CA ALA A 160 -0.33 -22.10 2.87
C ALA A 160 0.61 -21.82 1.68
N LEU A 161 0.55 -20.63 1.09
CA LEU A 161 1.49 -20.21 0.06
C LEU A 161 2.84 -19.76 0.65
N PHE A 162 2.82 -19.00 1.74
CA PHE A 162 4.03 -18.47 2.36
C PHE A 162 4.91 -19.56 2.97
N MET A 163 4.33 -20.57 3.59
CA MET A 163 5.06 -21.58 4.32
C MET A 163 5.98 -22.48 3.47
N PRO A 164 5.57 -23.00 2.30
CA PRO A 164 6.49 -23.72 1.42
C PRO A 164 7.67 -22.86 0.93
N PHE A 165 7.42 -21.57 0.67
CA PHE A 165 8.48 -20.63 0.28
C PHE A 165 9.47 -20.42 1.43
N THR A 166 9.00 -20.23 2.67
CA THR A 166 9.90 -20.07 3.82
C THR A 166 10.70 -21.34 4.08
N ALA A 167 10.11 -22.53 3.96
CA ALA A 167 10.83 -23.79 4.07
C ALA A 167 11.93 -23.89 3.01
N PHE A 168 11.61 -23.64 1.75
CA PHE A 168 12.58 -23.61 0.65
C PHE A 168 13.72 -22.63 0.92
N PHE A 169 13.41 -21.42 1.38
CA PHE A 169 14.43 -20.40 1.67
C PHE A 169 15.30 -20.77 2.85
N LEU A 170 14.75 -21.35 3.91
CA LEU A 170 15.55 -21.78 5.06
C LEU A 170 16.58 -22.86 4.64
N VAL A 171 16.14 -23.84 3.85
CA VAL A 171 17.03 -24.85 3.28
C VAL A 171 18.09 -24.21 2.37
N LEU A 172 17.68 -23.32 1.47
CA LEU A 172 18.60 -22.64 0.57
C LEU A 172 19.62 -21.80 1.33
N PHE A 173 19.22 -21.10 2.38
CA PHE A 173 20.10 -20.25 3.19
C PHE A 173 21.14 -21.08 3.95
N GLU A 174 20.81 -22.27 4.38
CA GLU A 174 21.78 -23.19 4.99
C GLU A 174 22.87 -23.60 4.01
N TYR A 175 22.53 -23.90 2.75
CA TYR A 175 23.50 -24.21 1.72
C TYR A 175 24.38 -23.00 1.31
N VAL A 176 23.83 -21.79 1.30
CA VAL A 176 24.55 -20.58 0.88
C VAL A 176 25.40 -19.99 2.03
N GLY A 177 25.09 -20.32 3.27
CA GLY A 177 25.81 -19.84 4.46
C GLY A 177 25.64 -18.33 4.66
N GLN A 178 26.70 -17.63 5.05
CA GLN A 178 26.66 -16.22 5.45
C GLN A 178 26.14 -15.23 4.38
N ARG A 179 26.12 -15.64 3.11
CA ARG A 179 25.63 -14.80 1.99
C ARG A 179 24.14 -14.98 1.69
N TRP A 180 23.39 -15.68 2.53
CA TRP A 180 21.96 -15.96 2.35
C TRP A 180 21.12 -14.70 2.05
N TRP A 181 21.44 -13.59 2.67
CA TRP A 181 20.72 -12.32 2.51
C TRP A 181 20.81 -11.73 1.09
N LEU A 182 21.95 -11.94 0.39
CA LEU A 182 22.10 -11.55 -1.02
C LEU A 182 21.20 -12.39 -1.92
N VAL A 183 21.13 -13.70 -1.64
CA VAL A 183 20.24 -14.61 -2.38
C VAL A 183 18.78 -14.25 -2.11
N ALA A 184 18.41 -13.99 -0.85
CA ALA A 184 17.09 -13.53 -0.48
C ALA A 184 16.69 -12.24 -1.24
N TRP A 185 17.58 -11.26 -1.27
CA TRP A 185 17.37 -10.03 -2.03
C TRP A 185 17.27 -10.27 -3.54
N GLY A 186 18.14 -11.10 -4.12
CA GLY A 186 18.08 -11.46 -5.54
C GLY A 186 16.76 -12.10 -5.93
N LEU A 187 16.29 -13.07 -5.14
CA LEU A 187 15.00 -13.73 -5.34
C LEU A 187 13.81 -12.75 -5.17
N TRP A 188 13.91 -11.83 -4.21
CA TRP A 188 12.94 -10.76 -4.08
C TRP A 188 12.91 -9.84 -5.30
N CYS A 189 14.07 -9.48 -5.86
CA CYS A 189 14.14 -8.71 -7.11
C CYS A 189 13.53 -9.48 -8.29
N ILE A 190 13.76 -10.79 -8.41
CA ILE A 190 13.12 -11.64 -9.40
C ILE A 190 11.60 -11.62 -9.23
N TYR A 191 11.09 -11.75 -7.99
CA TYR A 191 9.68 -11.63 -7.70
C TYR A 191 9.11 -10.26 -8.08
N LEU A 192 9.81 -9.16 -7.75
CA LEU A 192 9.37 -7.80 -8.12
C LEU A 192 9.30 -7.62 -9.64
N ILE A 193 10.29 -8.15 -10.37
CA ILE A 193 10.32 -8.12 -11.84
C ILE A 193 9.17 -8.97 -12.40
N TRP A 194 9.00 -10.20 -11.89
CA TRP A 194 7.91 -11.08 -12.28
C TRP A 194 6.54 -10.43 -12.06
N ARG A 195 6.32 -9.86 -10.89
CA ARG A 195 5.08 -9.15 -10.54
C ARG A 195 4.84 -7.95 -11.47
N TRP A 196 5.88 -7.21 -11.81
CA TRP A 196 5.81 -6.10 -12.75
C TRP A 196 5.48 -6.57 -14.19
N LEU A 197 6.05 -7.68 -14.61
CA LEU A 197 5.75 -8.31 -15.89
C LEU A 197 4.32 -8.85 -15.91
N PHE A 198 3.93 -9.59 -14.87
CA PHE A 198 2.62 -10.22 -14.78
C PHE A 198 1.49 -9.21 -14.78
N ALA A 199 1.63 -8.09 -14.05
CA ALA A 199 0.63 -7.01 -14.05
C ALA A 199 0.34 -6.43 -15.45
N ARG A 200 1.25 -6.58 -16.42
CA ARG A 200 1.06 -6.16 -17.80
C ARG A 200 0.31 -7.20 -18.65
N VAL A 201 0.48 -8.46 -18.32
CA VAL A 201 -0.13 -9.59 -19.02
C VAL A 201 -1.49 -9.92 -18.43
N GLU A 202 -1.70 -9.66 -17.16
CA GLU A 202 -2.94 -9.95 -16.42
C GLU A 202 -4.18 -9.39 -17.13
N GLY A 203 -4.08 -8.19 -17.70
CA GLY A 203 -5.15 -7.59 -18.50
C GLY A 203 -5.58 -8.42 -19.72
N ILE A 204 -4.74 -9.33 -20.21
CA ILE A 204 -5.07 -10.24 -21.31
C ILE A 204 -6.00 -11.35 -20.80
N PHE A 205 -5.79 -11.85 -19.60
CA PHE A 205 -6.62 -12.89 -18.97
C PHE A 205 -8.00 -12.38 -18.56
N TRP A 206 -8.17 -11.07 -18.37
CA TRP A 206 -9.45 -10.45 -18.02
C TRP A 206 -10.46 -10.40 -19.16
N ALA A 207 -10.04 -10.64 -20.39
CA ALA A 207 -10.91 -10.63 -21.56
C ALA A 207 -12.13 -11.57 -21.44
N ARG A 208 -12.04 -12.66 -20.66
CA ARG A 208 -13.14 -13.63 -20.47
C ARG A 208 -14.34 -13.08 -19.67
N ARG A 209 -14.18 -12.00 -18.91
CA ARG A 209 -15.23 -11.37 -18.09
C ARG A 209 -15.47 -9.92 -18.48
N SER A 210 -15.17 -9.55 -19.69
CA SER A 210 -15.25 -8.19 -20.20
C SER A 210 -16.17 -8.11 -21.41
N HIS A 211 -16.68 -6.90 -21.66
CA HIS A 211 -17.46 -6.57 -22.85
C HIS A 211 -16.75 -5.44 -23.60
N PRO A 212 -16.88 -5.35 -24.94
CA PRO A 212 -16.39 -4.20 -25.68
C PRO A 212 -17.00 -2.90 -25.14
N PHE A 213 -16.25 -1.80 -25.22
CA PHE A 213 -16.78 -0.50 -24.85
C PHE A 213 -17.84 -0.05 -25.84
N SER A 214 -19.00 0.38 -25.36
CA SER A 214 -20.23 0.53 -26.15
C SER A 214 -20.31 1.80 -26.99
N GLN A 215 -19.44 2.79 -26.78
CA GLN A 215 -19.47 4.11 -27.46
C GLN A 215 -18.36 4.19 -28.52
N PRO A 216 -18.64 4.02 -29.83
CA PRO A 216 -17.61 4.00 -30.88
C PRO A 216 -16.83 5.29 -30.98
N GLU A 217 -17.50 6.44 -30.82
CA GLU A 217 -16.86 7.77 -30.89
C GLU A 217 -15.81 7.94 -29.79
N THR A 218 -16.13 7.54 -28.56
CA THR A 218 -15.18 7.57 -27.43
C THR A 218 -13.99 6.62 -27.66
N VAL A 219 -14.24 5.43 -28.24
CA VAL A 219 -13.18 4.49 -28.58
C VAL A 219 -12.20 5.09 -29.59
N GLU A 220 -12.72 5.81 -30.60
CA GLU A 220 -11.88 6.44 -31.63
C GLU A 220 -11.03 7.58 -31.01
N LYS A 221 -11.63 8.44 -30.19
CA LYS A 221 -10.89 9.50 -29.50
C LYS A 221 -9.81 8.97 -28.57
N VAL A 222 -10.08 7.86 -27.87
CA VAL A 222 -9.07 7.18 -27.02
C VAL A 222 -7.96 6.59 -27.92
N ARG A 223 -8.28 6.04 -29.08
CA ARG A 223 -7.31 5.55 -30.06
C ARG A 223 -6.39 6.65 -30.53
N ASP A 224 -6.97 7.78 -30.97
CA ASP A 224 -6.22 8.95 -31.42
C ASP A 224 -5.31 9.49 -30.34
N LEU A 225 -5.80 9.56 -29.11
CA LEU A 225 -5.00 9.97 -27.95
C LEU A 225 -3.79 9.05 -27.74
N LEU A 226 -3.97 7.71 -27.81
CA LEU A 226 -2.86 6.77 -27.68
C LEU A 226 -1.85 6.93 -28.83
N VAL A 227 -2.34 7.05 -30.09
CA VAL A 227 -1.50 7.21 -31.28
C VAL A 227 -0.67 8.48 -31.20
N THR A 228 -1.27 9.62 -30.83
CA THR A 228 -0.58 10.91 -30.63
C THR A 228 0.57 10.76 -29.62
N HIS A 229 0.40 9.89 -28.63
CA HIS A 229 1.42 9.61 -27.62
C HIS A 229 2.31 8.37 -27.95
N GLY A 230 2.31 7.90 -29.20
CA GLY A 230 3.18 6.83 -29.70
C GLY A 230 2.83 5.43 -29.17
N LEU A 231 1.59 5.23 -28.78
CA LEU A 231 1.03 3.93 -28.37
C LEU A 231 0.00 3.45 -29.41
N VAL A 232 -0.22 2.15 -29.49
CA VAL A 232 -1.19 1.53 -30.38
C VAL A 232 -2.25 0.83 -29.54
N MET A 233 -3.51 1.21 -29.72
CA MET A 233 -4.63 0.55 -29.05
C MET A 233 -4.97 -0.76 -29.75
N THR A 234 -4.93 -1.89 -29.03
CA THR A 234 -5.39 -3.19 -29.55
C THR A 234 -6.91 -3.31 -29.45
N ASP A 235 -7.45 -3.00 -28.28
CA ASP A 235 -8.89 -2.99 -28.00
C ASP A 235 -9.19 -2.14 -26.76
N MET A 236 -10.48 -1.83 -26.59
CA MET A 236 -11.01 -1.16 -25.40
C MET A 236 -12.16 -1.97 -24.83
N ILE A 237 -12.01 -2.38 -23.57
CA ILE A 237 -12.96 -3.29 -22.91
C ILE A 237 -13.46 -2.70 -21.60
N VAL A 238 -14.69 -3.06 -21.24
CA VAL A 238 -15.28 -2.75 -19.93
C VAL A 238 -15.27 -4.01 -19.08
N MET A 239 -14.77 -3.89 -17.85
CA MET A 239 -14.69 -4.98 -16.91
C MET A 239 -15.45 -4.69 -15.63
N THR A 240 -16.20 -5.69 -15.15
CA THR A 240 -16.80 -5.63 -13.81
C THR A 240 -15.70 -5.86 -12.78
N ARG A 241 -15.62 -4.94 -11.81
CA ARG A 241 -14.57 -4.86 -10.82
C ARG A 241 -14.64 -6.00 -9.81
N PRO A 242 -13.55 -6.75 -9.56
CA PRO A 242 -13.44 -7.59 -8.38
C PRO A 242 -13.43 -6.74 -7.11
N ALA A 243 -14.01 -7.23 -6.02
CA ALA A 243 -14.09 -6.51 -4.75
C ALA A 243 -12.72 -6.10 -4.16
N SER A 244 -11.64 -6.81 -4.55
CA SER A 244 -10.26 -6.54 -4.15
C SER A 244 -9.60 -5.34 -4.85
N TRP A 245 -10.21 -4.78 -5.90
CA TRP A 245 -9.63 -3.74 -6.76
C TRP A 245 -10.28 -2.37 -6.55
N ASP A 246 -10.43 -1.99 -5.31
CA ASP A 246 -11.27 -0.87 -4.87
C ASP A 246 -10.88 0.52 -5.40
N HIS A 247 -9.69 0.68 -5.98
CA HIS A 247 -9.16 1.99 -6.41
C HIS A 247 -8.66 2.06 -7.86
N SER A 248 -8.91 1.03 -8.68
CA SER A 248 -8.52 1.05 -10.09
C SER A 248 -9.64 1.58 -10.95
N ASN A 249 -9.33 2.58 -11.77
CA ASN A 249 -10.32 3.27 -12.63
C ASN A 249 -10.19 2.86 -14.09
N VAL A 250 -8.99 3.00 -14.64
CA VAL A 250 -8.59 2.59 -15.97
C VAL A 250 -7.22 1.91 -15.86
N VAL A 251 -6.94 0.94 -16.72
CA VAL A 251 -5.64 0.27 -16.81
C VAL A 251 -5.23 0.16 -18.26
N LEU A 252 -4.01 0.55 -18.58
CA LEU A 252 -3.39 0.33 -19.87
C LEU A 252 -2.53 -0.94 -19.82
N ALA A 253 -3.17 -2.10 -20.08
CA ALA A 253 -2.50 -3.39 -20.11
C ALA A 253 -1.77 -3.63 -21.44
N GLY A 254 -0.75 -4.49 -21.44
CA GLY A 254 -0.02 -4.89 -22.64
C GLY A 254 1.46 -4.55 -22.62
N TRP A 255 2.16 -4.90 -23.71
CA TRP A 255 3.61 -4.84 -23.83
C TRP A 255 4.06 -3.89 -24.95
N GLY A 256 5.22 -3.27 -24.77
CA GLY A 256 5.80 -2.38 -25.77
C GLY A 256 4.91 -1.17 -26.09
N ARG A 257 4.57 -1.00 -27.37
CA ARG A 257 3.66 0.06 -27.83
C ARG A 257 2.19 -0.37 -27.82
N GLN A 258 1.92 -1.67 -27.90
CA GLN A 258 0.55 -2.20 -27.94
C GLN A 258 -0.10 -2.13 -26.57
N ARG A 259 -1.29 -1.54 -26.49
CA ARG A 259 -2.04 -1.36 -25.25
C ARG A 259 -3.50 -1.77 -25.43
N ARG A 260 -3.98 -2.54 -24.46
CA ARG A 260 -5.40 -2.76 -24.22
C ARG A 260 -5.87 -1.75 -23.18
N VAL A 261 -6.93 -1.04 -23.48
CA VAL A 261 -7.56 -0.11 -22.55
C VAL A 261 -8.64 -0.84 -21.77
N VAL A 262 -8.42 -1.06 -20.48
CA VAL A 262 -9.41 -1.70 -19.60
C VAL A 262 -10.05 -0.60 -18.76
N VAL A 263 -11.34 -0.38 -18.99
CA VAL A 263 -12.16 0.57 -18.24
C VAL A 263 -13.04 -0.20 -17.26
N PHE A 264 -13.03 0.17 -15.99
CA PHE A 264 -13.92 -0.48 -15.04
C PHE A 264 -15.37 0.01 -15.19
N ALA A 265 -16.35 -0.88 -15.06
CA ALA A 265 -17.75 -0.61 -15.36
C ALA A 265 -18.33 0.60 -14.59
N HIS A 266 -17.88 0.84 -13.35
CA HIS A 266 -18.30 2.03 -12.59
C HIS A 266 -17.78 3.33 -13.22
N VAL A 267 -16.55 3.33 -13.75
CA VAL A 267 -15.93 4.48 -14.42
C VAL A 267 -16.61 4.77 -15.75
N ALA A 268 -16.86 3.71 -16.54
CA ALA A 268 -17.57 3.83 -17.81
C ALA A 268 -18.98 4.44 -17.68
N ARG A 269 -19.63 4.25 -16.52
CA ARG A 269 -20.97 4.82 -16.24
C ARG A 269 -20.89 6.22 -15.60
N LEU A 270 -19.80 6.53 -14.91
CA LEU A 270 -19.67 7.72 -14.09
C LEU A 270 -19.08 8.90 -14.86
N LEU A 271 -18.06 8.67 -15.67
CA LEU A 271 -17.30 9.72 -16.32
C LEU A 271 -17.91 10.15 -17.66
N ALA A 272 -17.82 11.45 -17.93
CA ALA A 272 -18.04 11.99 -19.27
C ALA A 272 -16.84 11.63 -20.17
N GLU A 273 -17.00 11.76 -21.47
CA GLU A 273 -15.99 11.37 -22.46
C GLU A 273 -14.65 12.08 -22.22
N ASP A 274 -14.65 13.39 -22.07
CA ASP A 274 -13.45 14.19 -21.82
C ASP A 274 -12.78 13.84 -20.49
N GLU A 275 -13.56 13.50 -19.48
CA GLU A 275 -13.07 13.04 -18.18
C GLU A 275 -12.42 11.65 -18.27
N LEU A 276 -12.99 10.75 -19.08
CA LEU A 276 -12.42 9.44 -19.36
C LEU A 276 -11.09 9.57 -20.12
N LEU A 277 -11.05 10.45 -21.15
CA LEU A 277 -9.82 10.77 -21.87
C LEU A 277 -8.72 11.28 -20.94
N ALA A 278 -9.07 12.14 -19.98
CA ALA A 278 -8.11 12.66 -18.99
C ALA A 278 -7.55 11.56 -18.08
N ILE A 279 -8.36 10.58 -17.68
CA ILE A 279 -7.88 9.43 -16.89
C ILE A 279 -7.01 8.51 -17.74
N VAL A 280 -7.35 8.29 -19.02
CA VAL A 280 -6.50 7.53 -19.96
C VAL A 280 -5.16 8.25 -20.15
N ALA A 281 -5.17 9.57 -20.33
CA ALA A 281 -3.96 10.38 -20.44
C ALA A 281 -3.09 10.31 -19.18
N HIS A 282 -3.69 10.24 -17.98
CA HIS A 282 -2.98 10.03 -16.73
C HIS A 282 -2.22 8.69 -16.72
N GLU A 283 -2.86 7.62 -17.18
CA GLU A 283 -2.20 6.30 -17.30
C GLU A 283 -1.08 6.29 -18.37
N ILE A 284 -1.28 7.03 -19.49
CA ILE A 284 -0.22 7.27 -20.47
C ILE A 284 0.97 7.98 -19.82
N GLY A 285 0.74 8.97 -18.98
CA GLY A 285 1.77 9.68 -18.21
C GLY A 285 2.62 8.73 -17.37
N HIS A 286 2.00 7.78 -16.68
CA HIS A 286 2.72 6.74 -15.93
C HIS A 286 3.62 5.87 -16.81
N ILE A 287 3.21 5.58 -18.05
CA ILE A 287 4.00 4.79 -19.00
C ILE A 287 5.16 5.62 -19.55
N ARG A 288 4.90 6.86 -20.00
CA ARG A 288 5.89 7.75 -20.63
C ARG A 288 7.03 8.13 -19.69
N HIS A 289 6.70 8.46 -18.45
CA HIS A 289 7.69 8.82 -17.43
C HIS A 289 8.26 7.58 -16.69
N ARG A 290 7.94 6.36 -17.17
CA ARG A 290 8.49 5.09 -16.64
C ARG A 290 8.32 4.93 -15.12
N HIS A 291 7.22 5.42 -14.55
CA HIS A 291 6.98 5.41 -13.11
C HIS A 291 7.05 4.01 -12.49
N ALA A 292 6.75 2.97 -13.28
CA ALA A 292 6.87 1.59 -12.82
C ALA A 292 8.32 1.20 -12.50
N PHE A 293 9.29 1.67 -13.30
CA PHE A 293 10.72 1.44 -13.05
C PHE A 293 11.20 2.20 -11.82
N VAL A 294 10.76 3.45 -11.64
CA VAL A 294 11.11 4.24 -10.45
C VAL A 294 10.62 3.54 -9.19
N ARG A 295 9.37 3.04 -9.20
CA ARG A 295 8.84 2.26 -8.08
C ARG A 295 9.61 0.96 -7.84
N LEU A 296 9.93 0.23 -8.91
CA LEU A 296 10.73 -0.99 -8.83
C LEU A 296 12.09 -0.72 -8.18
N PHE A 297 12.78 0.33 -8.63
CA PHE A 297 14.07 0.73 -8.10
C PHE A 297 14.00 1.09 -6.61
N ILE A 298 13.01 1.89 -6.19
CA ILE A 298 12.81 2.26 -4.77
C ILE A 298 12.61 1.01 -3.91
N HIS A 299 11.76 0.07 -4.36
CA HIS A 299 11.50 -1.16 -3.60
C HIS A 299 12.73 -2.08 -3.56
N ALA A 300 13.47 -2.19 -4.67
CA ALA A 300 14.70 -2.99 -4.72
C ALA A 300 15.78 -2.43 -3.79
N THR A 301 15.96 -1.09 -3.78
CA THR A 301 16.94 -0.44 -2.90
C THR A 301 16.57 -0.57 -1.42
N LEU A 302 15.30 -0.34 -1.09
CA LEU A 302 14.84 -0.48 0.29
C LEU A 302 14.95 -1.93 0.79
N SER A 303 14.53 -2.90 -0.03
CA SER A 303 14.67 -4.31 0.32
C SER A 303 16.13 -4.76 0.42
N PHE A 304 17.03 -4.20 -0.39
CA PHE A 304 18.47 -4.42 -0.24
C PHE A 304 18.97 -3.99 1.14
N ALA A 305 18.62 -2.78 1.57
CA ALA A 305 18.99 -2.27 2.89
C ALA A 305 18.43 -3.16 4.02
N CYS A 306 17.18 -3.62 3.90
CA CYS A 306 16.57 -4.53 4.88
C CYS A 306 17.29 -5.89 4.92
N CYS A 307 17.57 -6.49 3.76
CA CYS A 307 18.27 -7.76 3.68
C CYS A 307 19.72 -7.64 4.17
N ALA A 308 20.41 -6.55 3.85
CA ALA A 308 21.77 -6.29 4.32
C ALA A 308 21.83 -6.12 5.84
N LEU A 309 20.86 -5.39 6.42
CA LEU A 309 20.72 -5.23 7.87
C LEU A 309 20.45 -6.59 8.54
N ALA A 310 19.55 -7.40 7.99
CA ALA A 310 19.29 -8.74 8.49
C ALA A 310 20.50 -9.67 8.37
N GLY A 311 21.22 -9.62 7.24
CA GLY A 311 22.44 -10.39 7.01
C GLY A 311 23.57 -9.97 7.95
N TRP A 312 23.73 -8.68 8.19
CA TRP A 312 24.68 -8.18 9.19
C TRP A 312 24.27 -8.61 10.60
N GLY A 313 23.01 -8.43 10.99
CA GLY A 313 22.52 -8.83 12.31
C GLY A 313 22.69 -10.33 12.58
N ALA A 314 22.55 -11.18 11.54
CA ALA A 314 22.74 -12.62 11.65
C ALA A 314 24.17 -13.02 12.06
N THR A 315 25.17 -12.16 11.83
CA THR A 315 26.58 -12.42 12.16
C THR A 315 27.01 -11.82 13.50
N GLN A 316 26.10 -11.13 14.19
CA GLN A 316 26.41 -10.39 15.43
C GLN A 316 25.62 -10.96 16.61
N ASP A 317 26.30 -11.60 17.55
CA ASP A 317 25.65 -12.05 18.80
C ASP A 317 25.04 -10.88 19.57
N LEU A 318 25.70 -9.72 19.53
CA LEU A 318 25.21 -8.46 20.11
C LEU A 318 23.85 -8.01 19.56
N PHE A 319 23.53 -8.37 18.31
CA PHE A 319 22.24 -8.04 17.71
C PHE A 319 21.12 -8.82 18.40
N PHE A 320 21.34 -10.11 18.65
CA PHE A 320 20.37 -10.95 19.37
C PHE A 320 20.26 -10.55 20.85
N GLU A 321 21.39 -10.31 21.51
CA GLU A 321 21.42 -9.85 22.90
C GLU A 321 20.66 -8.51 23.08
N GLY A 322 20.84 -7.57 22.14
CA GLY A 322 20.18 -6.27 22.18
C GLY A 322 18.66 -6.35 22.03
N PHE A 323 18.11 -7.43 21.49
CA PHE A 323 16.68 -7.70 21.48
C PHE A 323 16.22 -8.70 22.55
N ASN A 324 17.08 -9.00 23.52
CA ASN A 324 16.83 -10.02 24.55
C ASN A 324 16.42 -11.35 23.96
N TYR A 325 17.02 -11.74 22.84
CA TYR A 325 16.74 -12.97 22.13
C TYR A 325 17.97 -13.87 22.10
N SER A 326 17.86 -15.06 22.66
CA SER A 326 18.99 -15.97 22.84
C SER A 326 18.69 -17.35 22.22
N PRO A 327 18.66 -17.47 20.88
CA PRO A 327 18.43 -18.77 20.22
C PRO A 327 19.60 -19.74 20.40
N MET A 328 20.71 -19.26 20.92
CA MET A 328 22.00 -19.96 20.96
C MET A 328 22.19 -20.94 22.10
N LEU A 329 21.26 -20.98 23.06
CA LEU A 329 21.42 -21.90 24.22
C LEU A 329 21.47 -23.38 23.81
N THR A 330 21.19 -23.71 22.56
CA THR A 330 21.04 -25.08 22.07
C THR A 330 21.89 -25.43 20.83
N SER A 331 22.53 -24.48 20.14
CA SER A 331 23.10 -24.78 18.83
C SER A 331 24.61 -24.63 18.76
N HIS A 332 25.35 -25.65 19.19
CA HIS A 332 26.71 -25.92 18.70
C HIS A 332 26.74 -26.51 17.27
N HIS A 333 25.63 -26.43 16.54
CA HIS A 333 25.56 -26.94 15.17
C HIS A 333 25.78 -25.79 14.15
N SER A 334 26.55 -26.08 13.16
CA SER A 334 27.03 -25.22 12.05
C SER A 334 25.93 -24.73 11.08
N GLY A 335 24.67 -24.64 11.52
CA GLY A 335 23.55 -24.17 10.71
C GLY A 335 23.43 -22.64 10.68
N THR A 336 22.86 -22.10 9.64
CA THR A 336 22.57 -20.67 9.54
C THR A 336 21.46 -20.28 10.53
N HIS A 337 21.66 -19.21 11.29
CA HIS A 337 20.64 -18.64 12.16
C HIS A 337 19.56 -17.85 11.41
N ALA A 338 19.43 -18.08 10.09
CA ALA A 338 18.57 -17.31 9.21
C ALA A 338 17.09 -17.31 9.65
N GLY A 339 16.57 -18.44 10.12
CA GLY A 339 15.20 -18.52 10.62
C GLY A 339 14.95 -17.67 11.86
N TYR A 340 15.91 -17.61 12.79
CA TYR A 340 15.82 -16.80 14.00
C TYR A 340 15.93 -15.31 13.68
N VAL A 341 16.81 -14.92 12.76
CA VAL A 341 16.89 -13.53 12.26
C VAL A 341 15.59 -13.13 11.57
N LEU A 342 15.04 -14.01 10.74
CA LEU A 342 13.75 -13.75 10.09
C LEU A 342 12.61 -13.64 11.10
N ALA A 343 12.60 -14.46 12.15
CA ALA A 343 11.63 -14.37 13.25
C ALA A 343 11.70 -13.01 13.95
N LEU A 344 12.91 -12.58 14.30
CA LEU A 344 13.15 -11.27 14.90
C LEU A 344 12.77 -10.14 13.94
N ALA A 345 13.13 -10.25 12.66
CA ALA A 345 12.79 -9.27 11.64
C ALA A 345 11.27 -9.14 11.42
N LEU A 346 10.51 -10.22 11.42
CA LEU A 346 9.04 -10.19 11.32
C LEU A 346 8.41 -9.35 12.43
N VAL A 347 8.95 -9.42 13.64
CA VAL A 347 8.45 -8.70 14.80
C VAL A 347 8.92 -7.25 14.82
N THR A 348 10.18 -6.97 14.49
CA THR A 348 10.81 -5.66 14.69
C THR A 348 10.76 -4.74 13.48
N PHE A 349 10.81 -5.27 12.23
CA PHE A 349 10.84 -4.47 11.01
C PHE A 349 9.62 -3.57 10.80
N PRO A 350 8.38 -3.95 11.15
CA PRO A 350 7.26 -3.02 11.07
C PRO A 350 7.51 -1.72 11.83
N VAL A 351 8.13 -1.79 13.00
CA VAL A 351 8.49 -0.63 13.83
C VAL A 351 9.69 0.11 13.24
N LEU A 352 10.77 -0.61 12.92
CA LEU A 352 12.02 -0.04 12.40
C LEU A 352 11.84 0.65 11.03
N LEU A 353 10.95 0.14 10.18
CA LEU A 353 10.71 0.68 8.84
C LEU A 353 9.64 1.79 8.83
N TYR A 354 8.92 2.00 9.93
CA TYR A 354 7.90 3.03 9.99
C TYR A 354 8.43 4.44 9.66
N PRO A 355 9.58 4.89 10.16
CA PRO A 355 10.15 6.20 9.81
C PRO A 355 10.48 6.36 8.32
N VAL A 356 10.61 5.26 7.58
CA VAL A 356 10.88 5.26 6.13
C VAL A 356 9.59 5.44 5.31
N SER A 357 8.43 5.15 5.90
CA SER A 357 7.13 5.19 5.20
C SER A 357 6.82 6.55 4.56
N PRO A 358 7.05 7.72 5.20
CA PRO A 358 6.79 9.01 4.57
C PRO A 358 7.67 9.28 3.36
N LEU A 359 8.90 8.78 3.34
CA LEU A 359 9.80 8.91 2.19
C LEU A 359 9.26 8.14 0.98
N VAL A 360 8.89 6.87 1.17
CA VAL A 360 8.29 6.03 0.12
C VAL A 360 6.98 6.62 -0.39
N ASN A 361 6.13 7.09 0.53
CA ASN A 361 4.86 7.72 0.18
C ASN A 361 5.06 9.04 -0.56
N PHE A 362 6.05 9.85 -0.16
CA PHE A 362 6.40 11.10 -0.82
C PHE A 362 6.75 10.86 -2.30
N PHE A 363 7.68 9.94 -2.59
CA PHE A 363 8.01 9.60 -3.98
C PHE A 363 6.80 9.06 -4.75
N SER A 364 6.03 8.16 -4.14
CA SER A 364 4.81 7.62 -4.77
C SER A 364 3.83 8.74 -5.15
N ARG A 365 3.68 9.76 -4.31
CA ARG A 365 2.80 10.93 -4.54
C ARG A 365 3.34 11.85 -5.62
N LEU A 366 4.67 12.07 -5.68
CA LEU A 366 5.29 12.84 -6.77
C LEU A 366 4.95 12.23 -8.13
N LEU A 367 5.04 10.90 -8.25
CA LEU A 367 4.69 10.20 -9.49
C LEU A 367 3.20 10.37 -9.87
N GLN A 368 2.30 10.49 -8.89
CA GLN A 368 0.88 10.77 -9.15
C GLN A 368 0.66 12.19 -9.65
N TYR A 369 1.27 13.19 -8.99
CA TYR A 369 1.18 14.59 -9.45
C TYR A 369 1.78 14.79 -10.83
N ASP A 370 2.85 14.10 -11.16
CA ASP A 370 3.47 14.16 -12.46
C ASP A 370 2.56 13.59 -13.56
N ALA A 371 1.92 12.45 -13.30
CA ALA A 371 0.92 11.89 -14.22
C ALA A 371 -0.32 12.79 -14.36
N ASP A 372 -0.75 13.50 -13.30
CA ASP A 372 -1.84 14.47 -13.36
C ASP A 372 -1.50 15.66 -14.25
N ARG A 373 -0.29 16.18 -14.11
CA ARG A 373 0.21 17.27 -14.97
C ARG A 373 0.30 16.84 -16.43
N TYR A 374 0.72 15.61 -16.68
CA TYR A 374 0.74 15.04 -18.02
C TYR A 374 -0.67 15.00 -18.64
N ALA A 375 -1.65 14.49 -17.90
CA ALA A 375 -3.04 14.44 -18.32
C ALA A 375 -3.62 15.84 -18.59
N ALA A 376 -3.32 16.80 -17.72
CA ALA A 376 -3.77 18.19 -17.86
C ALA A 376 -3.21 18.85 -19.11
N ARG A 377 -1.98 18.53 -19.53
CA ARG A 377 -1.40 19.03 -20.80
C ARG A 377 -1.98 18.34 -22.03
N ALA A 378 -2.32 17.05 -21.93
CA ALA A 378 -2.76 16.24 -23.06
C ALA A 378 -4.23 16.45 -23.41
N VAL A 379 -5.11 16.61 -22.40
CA VAL A 379 -6.57 16.66 -22.58
C VAL A 379 -7.20 17.94 -22.02
N GLY A 380 -6.48 18.61 -21.12
CA GLY A 380 -6.97 19.83 -20.46
C GLY A 380 -7.13 19.66 -18.95
N ARG A 381 -6.77 20.73 -18.24
CA ARG A 381 -6.79 20.77 -16.76
C ARG A 381 -8.18 20.56 -16.19
N HIS A 382 -9.20 21.18 -16.79
CA HIS A 382 -10.58 21.11 -16.32
C HIS A 382 -11.18 19.72 -16.44
N ALA A 383 -10.90 19.01 -17.55
CA ALA A 383 -11.32 17.62 -17.72
C ALA A 383 -10.75 16.72 -16.63
N MET A 384 -9.43 16.84 -16.34
CA MET A 384 -8.78 16.08 -15.30
C MET A 384 -9.32 16.40 -13.90
N MET A 385 -9.57 17.69 -13.60
CA MET A 385 -10.15 18.09 -12.32
C MET A 385 -11.57 17.52 -12.14
N ARG A 386 -12.43 17.63 -13.18
CA ARG A 386 -13.79 17.07 -13.15
C ARG A 386 -13.76 15.56 -12.95
N ALA A 387 -12.86 14.85 -13.64
CA ALA A 387 -12.69 13.40 -13.48
C ALA A 387 -12.33 13.04 -12.03
N LEU A 388 -11.37 13.74 -11.43
CA LEU A 388 -10.97 13.54 -10.03
C LEU A 388 -12.12 13.77 -9.05
N VAL A 389 -12.91 14.83 -9.26
CA VAL A 389 -14.06 15.16 -8.42
C VAL A 389 -15.15 14.09 -8.54
N ARG A 390 -15.47 13.63 -9.76
CA ARG A 390 -16.48 12.58 -9.97
C ARG A 390 -16.05 11.24 -9.39
N LEU A 391 -14.80 10.84 -9.62
CA LEU A 391 -14.27 9.60 -9.05
C LEU A 391 -14.27 9.61 -7.52
N HIS A 392 -14.01 10.79 -6.92
CA HIS A 392 -14.02 10.91 -5.46
C HIS A 392 -15.42 10.77 -4.86
N ARG A 393 -16.49 11.14 -5.57
CA ARG A 393 -17.87 11.01 -5.08
C ARG A 393 -18.22 9.59 -4.66
N ASP A 394 -17.63 8.60 -5.30
CA ASP A 394 -17.84 7.18 -4.99
C ASP A 394 -16.92 6.65 -3.88
N TYR A 395 -15.96 7.48 -3.42
CA TYR A 395 -15.03 7.10 -2.35
C TYR A 395 -15.43 7.76 -1.02
N SER A 396 -15.55 6.95 0.01
CA SER A 396 -15.92 7.35 1.37
C SER A 396 -14.79 8.00 2.17
N THR A 397 -13.77 8.57 1.51
CA THR A 397 -12.61 9.16 2.18
C THR A 397 -12.71 10.68 2.30
N SER A 398 -12.15 11.27 3.36
CA SER A 398 -12.09 12.72 3.54
C SER A 398 -11.35 13.39 2.37
N LEU A 399 -11.91 14.52 1.90
CA LEU A 399 -11.29 15.37 0.85
C LEU A 399 -10.03 16.09 1.34
N THR A 400 -9.98 16.43 2.60
CA THR A 400 -8.95 17.25 3.23
C THR A 400 -8.36 16.57 4.46
N PRO A 401 -7.70 15.40 4.30
CA PRO A 401 -7.00 14.79 5.41
C PRO A 401 -5.82 15.67 5.86
N SER A 402 -5.36 15.47 7.09
CA SER A 402 -4.13 16.07 7.57
C SER A 402 -2.97 15.77 6.62
N ARG A 403 -2.18 16.79 6.25
CA ARG A 403 -1.05 16.63 5.32
C ARG A 403 0.00 15.66 5.86
N LEU A 404 0.32 15.75 7.14
CA LEU A 404 1.30 14.87 7.78
C LEU A 404 0.75 13.44 7.92
N TYR A 405 -0.47 13.25 8.42
CA TYR A 405 -1.10 11.93 8.45
C TYR A 405 -1.12 11.28 7.06
N SER A 406 -1.50 12.06 6.06
CA SER A 406 -1.54 11.62 4.66
C SER A 406 -0.16 11.20 4.14
N LEU A 407 0.94 11.84 4.57
CA LEU A 407 2.30 11.51 4.18
C LEU A 407 2.74 10.14 4.74
N PHE A 408 2.35 9.81 5.95
CA PHE A 408 2.68 8.53 6.57
C PHE A 408 1.81 7.38 6.07
N HIS A 409 0.49 7.60 5.90
CA HIS A 409 -0.48 6.51 5.67
C HIS A 409 -0.92 6.32 4.21
N TYR A 410 -0.82 7.36 3.36
CA TYR A 410 -1.38 7.29 2.01
C TYR A 410 -0.32 7.40 0.92
N ARG A 411 -0.16 6.32 0.15
CA ARG A 411 0.71 6.28 -1.03
C ARG A 411 0.21 7.16 -2.18
N ARG A 412 -1.10 7.44 -2.23
CA ARG A 412 -1.73 8.29 -3.25
C ARG A 412 -2.25 9.56 -2.60
N PRO A 413 -2.03 10.74 -3.22
CA PRO A 413 -2.61 11.97 -2.72
C PRO A 413 -4.14 11.94 -2.90
N HIS A 414 -4.86 12.50 -1.94
CA HIS A 414 -6.32 12.62 -2.01
C HIS A 414 -6.74 13.54 -3.17
N ALA A 415 -7.98 13.36 -3.66
CA ALA A 415 -8.53 14.12 -4.77
C ALA A 415 -8.43 15.63 -4.56
N GLY A 416 -8.72 16.13 -3.36
CA GLY A 416 -8.58 17.54 -3.00
C GLY A 416 -7.15 18.08 -3.16
N MET A 417 -6.14 17.29 -2.78
CA MET A 417 -4.73 17.68 -2.96
C MET A 417 -4.31 17.66 -4.45
N ARG A 418 -4.81 16.70 -5.23
CA ARG A 418 -4.55 16.61 -6.67
C ARG A 418 -5.17 17.79 -7.40
N VAL A 419 -6.43 18.11 -7.10
CA VAL A 419 -7.14 19.28 -7.66
C VAL A 419 -6.41 20.57 -7.28
N ALA A 420 -6.01 20.77 -6.02
CA ALA A 420 -5.26 21.94 -5.59
C ALA A 420 -3.89 22.04 -6.30
N SER A 421 -3.20 20.93 -6.54
CA SER A 421 -1.95 20.89 -7.30
C SER A 421 -2.15 21.32 -8.75
N LEU A 422 -3.24 20.90 -9.39
CA LEU A 422 -3.59 21.29 -10.77
C LEU A 422 -3.99 22.77 -10.87
N LEU A 423 -4.71 23.31 -9.89
CA LEU A 423 -5.08 24.73 -9.83
C LEU A 423 -3.85 25.64 -9.75
N ASN A 424 -2.83 25.23 -8.99
CA ASN A 424 -1.60 25.99 -8.79
C ASN A 424 -0.55 25.77 -9.88
N TYR A 425 -0.82 24.91 -10.85
CA TYR A 425 0.15 24.60 -11.91
C TYR A 425 0.18 25.69 -12.97
N LYS A 426 1.31 26.40 -13.05
CA LYS A 426 1.53 27.56 -13.94
C LYS A 426 1.96 27.21 -15.39
N GLY A 427 2.11 25.94 -15.72
CA GLY A 427 2.66 25.47 -17.01
C GLY A 427 1.63 25.20 -18.11
N LEU A 428 0.42 25.77 -18.02
CA LEU A 428 -0.65 25.62 -19.01
C LEU A 428 -0.83 26.90 -19.77
N THR A 429 -1.14 26.82 -21.07
CA THR A 429 -1.28 27.95 -22.00
C THR A 429 -2.47 28.86 -21.68
N PRO A 430 -2.49 30.13 -22.18
CA PRO A 430 -3.56 31.08 -21.90
C PRO A 430 -4.97 30.64 -22.30
N ASP A 431 -5.10 29.71 -23.27
CA ASP A 431 -6.39 29.17 -23.73
C ASP A 431 -7.13 28.33 -22.67
N ASP A 432 -6.40 27.72 -21.72
CA ASP A 432 -7.01 27.05 -20.57
C ASP A 432 -7.63 28.01 -19.55
N VAL A 433 -7.29 29.31 -19.63
CA VAL A 433 -7.79 30.39 -18.76
C VAL A 433 -9.11 30.94 -19.26
N GLN A 434 -9.34 30.97 -20.58
CA GLN A 434 -10.56 31.56 -21.17
C GLN A 434 -11.81 30.73 -20.98
N SER A 435 -11.67 29.38 -20.84
CA SER A 435 -12.82 28.51 -20.51
C SER A 435 -13.35 28.67 -19.09
N THR A 436 -12.65 29.40 -18.22
CA THR A 436 -13.09 29.67 -16.83
C THR A 436 -14.13 30.78 -16.74
N HIS A 437 -14.21 31.69 -17.71
CA HIS A 437 -15.14 32.83 -17.68
C HIS A 437 -16.53 32.51 -18.23
N THR A 438 -16.70 31.43 -18.98
CA THR A 438 -18.01 31.06 -19.58
C THR A 438 -18.93 30.25 -18.67
N VAL A 439 -18.46 29.78 -17.51
CA VAL A 439 -19.27 29.00 -16.56
C VAL A 439 -19.93 29.88 -15.46
N THR A 440 -19.53 31.14 -15.34
CA THR A 440 -20.05 32.06 -14.30
C THR A 440 -21.16 33.02 -14.76
N THR A 441 -21.59 32.95 -16.02
CA THR A 441 -22.69 33.79 -16.52
C THR A 441 -23.72 32.97 -17.29
N SER A 442 -24.57 32.30 -16.55
CA SER A 442 -25.93 31.95 -16.98
C SER A 442 -26.84 32.03 -15.76
N PRO A 443 -27.95 32.77 -15.87
CA PRO A 443 -28.83 33.18 -14.78
C PRO A 443 -29.55 31.99 -14.14
#